data_ace6a8972102e4a00a2f7da3cdca08aa
#
_entry.id   ace6a8972102e4a00a2f7da3cdca08aa
#
_cell.length_a   1.000
_cell.length_b   1.000
_cell.length_c   1.000
_cell.angle_alpha   90.00
_cell.angle_beta   90.00
_cell.angle_gamma   90.00
#
_symmetry.space_group_name_H-M   'P 1'
#
loop_
_entity.id
_entity.type
_entity.pdbx_description
1 polymer ?
#
loop_
_entity_poly.entity_id
_entity_poly.type
_entity_poly.pdbx_seq_one_letter_code
_entity_poly.pdbx_strand_id
1 'polypeptide(L)'
;MRRLTVVQLLPALHSGGVERSTLEIADALVRSGHRAVVVSAGGRLVPRLEASGAEHIALDIGRKSPLTLRHIARLRWMLTETGADIVHARSRLPAWIGRFALNGLPAAQRPRFVTTVHGLNSPSRYSAIMARGERTICVSETVREYVLRHYPETDPERLRVIPRGIDPNAFPRAASPDRAARAHVVARY
;
A
#
# COMPACT_ATOMS: atom_id res chain seq x y z
N MET A 1 23.30 -5.65 5.72
CA MET A 1 22.34 -4.75 5.04
C MET A 1 21.88 -3.70 6.03
N ARG A 2 21.73 -2.42 5.62
CA ARG A 2 21.21 -1.38 6.52
C ARG A 2 19.74 -1.69 6.85
N ARG A 3 19.35 -1.58 8.12
CA ARG A 3 17.94 -1.64 8.54
C ARG A 3 17.20 -0.40 8.01
N LEU A 4 16.10 -0.62 7.30
CA LEU A 4 15.23 0.44 6.79
C LEU A 4 13.94 0.53 7.61
N THR A 5 13.40 1.74 7.72
CA THR A 5 12.05 2.01 8.24
C THR A 5 11.10 2.28 7.08
N VAL A 6 10.13 1.41 6.86
CA VAL A 6 9.11 1.53 5.81
C VAL A 6 7.76 1.83 6.42
N VAL A 7 7.17 2.97 6.03
CA VAL A 7 5.86 3.44 6.50
C VAL A 7 4.84 3.24 5.39
N GLN A 8 3.90 2.30 5.58
CA GLN A 8 2.80 2.06 4.65
C GLN A 8 1.58 2.90 5.01
N LEU A 9 0.97 3.55 4.02
CA LEU A 9 -0.19 4.43 4.19
C LEU A 9 -1.42 3.85 3.49
N LEU A 10 -2.50 3.61 4.23
CA LEU A 10 -3.78 3.15 3.70
C LEU A 10 -4.96 3.68 4.53
N PRO A 11 -6.23 3.62 4.02
CA PRO A 11 -7.39 4.17 4.74
C PRO A 11 -7.67 3.45 6.05
N ALA A 12 -7.73 2.13 6.02
CA ALA A 12 -8.12 1.29 7.17
C ALA A 12 -7.58 -0.14 7.01
N LEU A 13 -7.68 -0.95 8.05
CA LEU A 13 -7.25 -2.35 8.12
C LEU A 13 -8.44 -3.29 8.46
N HIS A 14 -9.53 -3.22 7.68
CA HIS A 14 -10.71 -4.06 7.94
C HIS A 14 -10.67 -5.38 7.16
N SER A 15 -10.78 -5.31 5.83
CA SER A 15 -10.75 -6.48 4.94
C SER A 15 -10.54 -6.02 3.50
N GLY A 16 -9.97 -6.91 2.68
CA GLY A 16 -9.74 -6.65 1.27
C GLY A 16 -8.33 -7.01 0.82
N GLY A 17 -8.10 -6.98 -0.47
CA GLY A 17 -6.82 -7.38 -1.05
C GLY A 17 -5.69 -6.38 -0.75
N VAL A 18 -6.00 -5.09 -0.61
CA VAL A 18 -4.99 -4.07 -0.27
C VAL A 18 -4.52 -4.25 1.16
N GLU A 19 -5.46 -4.44 2.08
CA GLU A 19 -5.19 -4.64 3.51
C GLU A 19 -4.38 -5.91 3.74
N ARG A 20 -4.79 -7.04 3.13
CA ARG A 20 -4.05 -8.32 3.23
C ARG A 20 -2.63 -8.18 2.72
N SER A 21 -2.45 -7.61 1.53
CA SER A 21 -1.10 -7.41 0.99
C SER A 21 -0.28 -6.38 1.78
N THR A 22 -0.92 -5.49 2.56
CA THR A 22 -0.22 -4.61 3.50
C THR A 22 0.38 -5.42 4.65
N LEU A 23 -0.39 -6.36 5.21
CA LEU A 23 0.10 -7.26 6.26
C LEU A 23 1.23 -8.17 5.75
N GLU A 24 1.07 -8.75 4.56
CA GLU A 24 2.08 -9.62 3.95
C GLU A 24 3.41 -8.89 3.72
N ILE A 25 3.36 -7.65 3.23
CA ILE A 25 4.55 -6.81 3.05
C ILE A 25 5.14 -6.42 4.40
N ALA A 26 4.31 -6.07 5.40
CA ALA A 26 4.80 -5.72 6.73
C ALA A 26 5.52 -6.90 7.39
N ASP A 27 4.94 -8.10 7.34
CA ASP A 27 5.53 -9.34 7.83
C ASP A 27 6.85 -9.67 7.11
N ALA A 28 6.89 -9.55 5.78
CA ALA A 28 8.09 -9.77 5.00
C ALA A 28 9.22 -8.79 5.35
N LEU A 29 8.89 -7.51 5.57
CA LEU A 29 9.84 -6.50 6.02
C LEU A 29 10.42 -6.83 7.39
N VAL A 30 9.57 -7.20 8.35
CA VAL A 30 10.00 -7.59 9.71
C VAL A 30 10.90 -8.81 9.65
N ARG A 31 10.52 -9.87 8.94
CA ARG A 31 11.35 -11.08 8.75
C ARG A 31 12.68 -10.80 8.06
N SER A 32 12.73 -9.75 7.24
CA SER A 32 13.98 -9.30 6.59
C SER A 32 14.81 -8.35 7.46
N GLY A 33 14.46 -8.15 8.74
CA GLY A 33 15.18 -7.29 9.68
C GLY A 33 14.90 -5.80 9.53
N HIS A 34 13.88 -5.41 8.76
CA HIS A 34 13.45 -4.03 8.59
C HIS A 34 12.37 -3.64 9.61
N ARG A 35 12.18 -2.35 9.82
CA ARG A 35 11.08 -1.81 10.62
C ARG A 35 9.88 -1.54 9.71
N ALA A 36 8.76 -2.15 10.00
CA ALA A 36 7.50 -1.97 9.27
C ALA A 36 6.51 -1.17 10.13
N VAL A 37 6.08 -0.02 9.65
CA VAL A 37 5.08 0.82 10.30
C VAL A 37 3.89 0.96 9.35
N VAL A 38 2.67 0.80 9.86
CA VAL A 38 1.45 0.96 9.09
C VAL A 38 0.59 2.06 9.69
N VAL A 39 0.22 3.05 8.87
CA VAL A 39 -0.61 4.18 9.27
C VAL A 39 -1.97 4.06 8.63
N SER A 40 -3.02 4.00 9.45
CA SER A 40 -4.41 3.90 9.00
C SER A 40 -5.39 4.30 10.10
N ALA A 41 -6.68 4.38 9.79
CA ALA A 41 -7.73 4.58 10.78
C ALA A 41 -7.93 3.38 11.74
N GLY A 42 -7.13 2.31 11.59
CA GLY A 42 -7.29 1.06 12.34
C GLY A 42 -8.23 0.07 11.64
N GLY A 43 -8.64 -0.95 12.38
CA GLY A 43 -9.55 -1.99 11.90
C GLY A 43 -9.23 -3.38 12.48
N ARG A 44 -10.05 -4.37 12.15
CA ARG A 44 -9.97 -5.73 12.72
C ARG A 44 -8.67 -6.49 12.41
N LEU A 45 -7.89 -6.02 11.44
CA LEU A 45 -6.60 -6.65 11.08
C LEU A 45 -5.40 -6.09 11.86
N VAL A 46 -5.59 -5.04 12.68
CA VAL A 46 -4.51 -4.45 13.49
C VAL A 46 -3.85 -5.48 14.41
N PRO A 47 -4.58 -6.30 15.20
CA PRO A 47 -3.94 -7.29 16.07
C PRO A 47 -3.08 -8.31 15.28
N ARG A 48 -3.51 -8.69 14.08
CA ARG A 48 -2.74 -9.59 13.21
C ARG A 48 -1.47 -8.92 12.66
N LEU A 49 -1.55 -7.64 12.34
CA LEU A 49 -0.40 -6.86 11.91
C LEU A 49 0.65 -6.78 13.02
N GLU A 50 0.22 -6.42 14.24
CA GLU A 50 1.11 -6.28 15.40
C GLU A 50 1.73 -7.62 15.84
N ALA A 51 0.95 -8.71 15.73
CA ALA A 51 1.45 -10.05 15.99
C ALA A 51 2.59 -10.48 15.05
N SER A 52 2.72 -9.87 13.86
CA SER A 52 3.86 -10.08 12.96
C SER A 52 5.12 -9.26 13.33
N GLY A 53 5.04 -8.44 14.39
CA GLY A 53 6.12 -7.55 14.81
C GLY A 53 6.14 -6.20 14.08
N ALA A 54 5.15 -5.91 13.26
CA ALA A 54 4.96 -4.59 12.66
C ALA A 54 4.23 -3.64 13.62
N GLU A 55 4.45 -2.34 13.43
CA GLU A 55 3.84 -1.29 14.25
C GLU A 55 2.59 -0.71 13.55
N HIS A 56 1.54 -0.43 14.31
CA HIS A 56 0.38 0.32 13.84
C HIS A 56 0.31 1.71 14.49
N ILE A 57 0.07 2.74 13.66
CA ILE A 57 -0.19 4.09 14.13
C ILE A 57 -1.57 4.52 13.65
N ALA A 58 -2.46 4.77 14.61
CA ALA A 58 -3.82 5.19 14.30
C ALA A 58 -3.86 6.66 13.83
N LEU A 59 -4.19 6.85 12.55
CA LEU A 59 -4.39 8.17 11.96
C LEU A 59 -5.37 8.05 10.79
N ASP A 60 -6.53 8.71 10.88
CA ASP A 60 -7.58 8.65 9.85
C ASP A 60 -7.22 9.52 8.62
N ILE A 61 -6.30 9.00 7.81
CA ILE A 61 -5.86 9.61 6.55
C ILE A 61 -6.69 9.16 5.33
N GLY A 62 -7.73 8.38 5.56
CA GLY A 62 -8.60 7.82 4.52
C GLY A 62 -9.96 8.49 4.40
N ARG A 63 -10.36 9.29 5.36
CA ARG A 63 -11.67 9.95 5.40
C ARG A 63 -11.75 11.09 4.38
N LYS A 64 -12.75 11.04 3.50
CA LYS A 64 -13.01 12.10 2.50
C LYS A 64 -13.63 13.34 3.16
N SER A 65 -12.80 14.13 3.84
CA SER A 65 -13.19 15.37 4.51
C SER A 65 -12.05 16.38 4.42
N PRO A 66 -12.31 17.68 4.29
CA PRO A 66 -11.27 18.71 4.39
C PRO A 66 -10.51 18.66 5.71
N LEU A 67 -11.15 18.20 6.79
CA LEU A 67 -10.51 18.02 8.10
C LEU A 67 -9.38 16.99 8.07
N THR A 68 -9.32 16.11 7.08
CA THR A 68 -8.23 15.14 6.93
C THR A 68 -6.90 15.83 6.65
N LEU A 69 -6.91 17.04 6.10
CA LEU A 69 -5.69 17.84 5.86
C LEU A 69 -4.94 18.18 7.14
N ARG A 70 -5.61 18.27 8.31
CA ARG A 70 -4.96 18.44 9.62
C ARG A 70 -3.94 17.35 9.94
N HIS A 71 -4.13 16.16 9.36
CA HIS A 71 -3.23 15.02 9.57
C HIS A 71 -1.90 15.15 8.84
N ILE A 72 -1.74 16.11 7.90
CA ILE A 72 -0.48 16.33 7.17
C ILE A 72 0.66 16.67 8.14
N ALA A 73 0.42 17.63 9.05
CA ALA A 73 1.44 18.04 10.04
C ALA A 73 1.79 16.89 10.99
N ARG A 74 0.77 16.14 11.47
CA ARG A 74 0.98 14.99 12.34
C ARG A 74 1.73 13.85 11.64
N LEU A 75 1.38 13.56 10.38
CA LEU A 75 2.09 12.56 9.59
C LEU A 75 3.54 12.98 9.34
N ARG A 76 3.79 14.26 9.01
CA ARG A 76 5.14 14.79 8.84
C ARG A 76 6.00 14.59 10.09
N TRP A 77 5.50 15.02 11.23
CA TRP A 77 6.17 14.82 12.51
C TRP A 77 6.50 13.35 12.77
N MET A 78 5.52 12.48 12.57
CA MET A 78 5.67 11.04 12.76
C MET A 78 6.71 10.42 11.82
N LEU A 79 6.78 10.86 10.55
CA LEU A 79 7.79 10.38 9.60
C LEU A 79 9.21 10.76 10.06
N THR A 80 9.37 11.92 10.66
CA THR A 80 10.64 12.37 11.26
C THR A 80 10.98 11.53 12.49
N GLU A 81 10.06 11.39 13.44
CA GLU A 81 10.27 10.62 14.68
C GLU A 81 10.58 9.14 14.43
N THR A 82 9.93 8.54 13.44
CA THR A 82 10.18 7.14 13.09
C THR A 82 11.46 6.94 12.30
N GLY A 83 12.10 8.01 11.83
CA GLY A 83 13.24 7.93 10.93
C GLY A 83 12.88 7.19 9.63
N ALA A 84 11.72 7.49 9.05
CA ALA A 84 11.23 6.83 7.86
C ALA A 84 12.23 6.95 6.70
N ASP A 85 12.56 5.83 6.07
CA ASP A 85 13.35 5.79 4.83
C ASP A 85 12.44 5.76 3.59
N ILE A 86 11.30 5.08 3.70
CA ILE A 86 10.35 4.89 2.61
C ILE A 86 8.92 5.14 3.13
N VAL A 87 8.18 5.95 2.38
CA VAL A 87 6.73 6.11 2.52
C VAL A 87 6.06 5.40 1.35
N HIS A 88 5.32 4.34 1.63
CA HIS A 88 4.65 3.52 0.65
C HIS A 88 3.13 3.74 0.70
N ALA A 89 2.61 4.54 -0.21
CA ALA A 89 1.19 4.83 -0.30
C ALA A 89 0.45 3.75 -1.11
N ARG A 90 -0.62 3.22 -0.52
CA ARG A 90 -1.40 2.11 -1.08
C ARG A 90 -2.81 2.52 -1.51
N SER A 91 -3.16 3.80 -1.34
CA SER A 91 -4.46 4.35 -1.74
C SER A 91 -4.34 5.85 -2.00
N ARG A 92 -5.24 6.38 -2.83
CA ARG A 92 -5.18 7.75 -3.39
C ARG A 92 -5.14 8.86 -2.35
N LEU A 93 -6.10 8.90 -1.41
CA LEU A 93 -6.12 9.97 -0.40
C LEU A 93 -4.92 9.87 0.56
N PRO A 94 -4.59 8.70 1.14
CA PRO A 94 -3.34 8.53 1.87
C PRO A 94 -2.09 8.93 1.07
N ALA A 95 -2.06 8.70 -0.26
CA ALA A 95 -0.96 9.14 -1.11
C ALA A 95 -0.86 10.67 -1.19
N TRP A 96 -1.98 11.38 -1.31
CA TRP A 96 -1.98 12.85 -1.28
C TRP A 96 -1.52 13.38 0.08
N ILE A 97 -2.06 12.85 1.18
CA ILE A 97 -1.65 13.25 2.54
C ILE A 97 -0.15 12.99 2.75
N GLY A 98 0.33 11.81 2.35
CA GLY A 98 1.75 11.45 2.39
C GLY A 98 2.61 12.40 1.56
N ARG A 99 2.21 12.69 0.32
CA ARG A 99 2.94 13.61 -0.56
C ARG A 99 3.03 15.01 0.02
N PHE A 100 1.95 15.55 0.60
CA PHE A 100 1.98 16.85 1.26
C PHE A 100 2.82 16.84 2.55
N ALA A 101 2.80 15.75 3.32
CA ALA A 101 3.68 15.60 4.47
C ALA A 101 5.16 15.63 4.05
N LEU A 102 5.52 14.87 3.02
CA LEU A 102 6.89 14.82 2.47
C LEU A 102 7.36 16.15 1.91
N ASN A 103 6.50 16.89 1.21
CA ASN A 103 6.86 18.19 0.63
C ASN A 103 7.23 19.22 1.70
N GLY A 104 6.77 19.06 2.93
CA GLY A 104 7.13 19.94 4.04
C GLY A 104 8.39 19.52 4.77
N LEU A 105 9.08 18.45 4.37
CA LEU A 105 10.37 18.05 4.93
C LEU A 105 11.54 18.61 4.09
N PRO A 106 12.68 18.93 4.73
CA PRO A 106 13.92 19.24 4.01
C PRO A 106 14.28 18.11 3.04
N ALA A 107 14.78 18.45 1.87
CA ALA A 107 15.08 17.46 0.83
C ALA A 107 16.01 16.32 1.30
N ALA A 108 17.02 16.65 2.12
CA ALA A 108 17.98 15.70 2.68
C ALA A 108 17.37 14.71 3.70
N GLN A 109 16.21 15.05 4.28
CA GLN A 109 15.51 14.24 5.29
C GLN A 109 14.25 13.57 4.74
N ARG A 110 13.98 13.78 3.45
CA ARG A 110 12.73 13.31 2.84
C ARG A 110 12.79 11.82 2.53
N PRO A 111 11.90 11.00 3.12
CA PRO A 111 11.74 9.61 2.74
C PRO A 111 11.44 9.43 1.25
N ARG A 112 11.85 8.32 0.67
CA ARG A 112 11.49 7.94 -0.70
C ARG A 112 10.00 7.66 -0.80
N PHE A 113 9.34 8.20 -1.81
CA PHE A 113 7.91 8.03 -2.02
C PHE A 113 7.64 6.90 -3.01
N VAL A 114 7.02 5.84 -2.54
CA VAL A 114 6.62 4.67 -3.34
C VAL A 114 5.10 4.58 -3.36
N THR A 115 4.53 4.16 -4.48
CA THR A 115 3.09 3.94 -4.62
C THR A 115 2.81 2.55 -5.17
N THR A 116 1.61 2.00 -4.91
CA THR A 116 1.13 0.78 -5.58
C THR A 116 -0.22 1.03 -6.23
N VAL A 117 -0.29 0.79 -7.53
CA VAL A 117 -1.54 0.80 -8.30
C VAL A 117 -2.14 -0.60 -8.25
N HIS A 118 -3.25 -0.74 -7.52
CA HIS A 118 -3.89 -2.02 -7.23
C HIS A 118 -4.96 -2.45 -8.24
N GLY A 119 -5.30 -1.57 -9.17
CA GLY A 119 -6.34 -1.82 -10.18
C GLY A 119 -6.60 -0.59 -11.05
N LEU A 120 -7.55 -0.70 -11.96
CA LEU A 120 -7.90 0.30 -12.94
C LEU A 120 -8.86 1.34 -12.33
N ASN A 121 -8.32 2.31 -11.61
CA ASN A 121 -9.13 3.41 -11.07
C ASN A 121 -9.57 4.35 -12.20
N SER A 122 -10.73 5.02 -12.04
CA SER A 122 -11.15 6.07 -12.99
C SER A 122 -10.04 7.11 -13.18
N PRO A 123 -9.61 7.37 -14.44
CA PRO A 123 -8.57 8.34 -14.74
C PRO A 123 -8.97 9.74 -14.28
N SER A 124 -8.09 10.39 -13.53
CA SER A 124 -8.32 11.77 -13.06
C SER A 124 -7.05 12.37 -12.49
N ARG A 125 -6.98 13.69 -12.34
CA ARG A 125 -5.88 14.37 -11.62
C ARG A 125 -5.73 13.88 -10.19
N TYR A 126 -6.84 13.50 -9.55
CA TYR A 126 -6.82 12.92 -8.20
C TYR A 126 -6.17 11.54 -8.19
N SER A 127 -6.47 10.68 -9.16
CA SER A 127 -5.89 9.34 -9.26
C SER A 127 -4.44 9.35 -9.74
N ALA A 128 -4.00 10.39 -10.45
CA ALA A 128 -2.65 10.54 -10.97
C ALA A 128 -1.55 10.48 -9.89
N ILE A 129 -1.88 10.79 -8.63
CA ILE A 129 -0.93 10.70 -7.51
C ILE A 129 -0.32 9.30 -7.38
N MET A 130 -1.08 8.25 -7.75
CA MET A 130 -0.62 6.86 -7.67
C MET A 130 0.45 6.53 -8.73
N ALA A 131 0.57 7.33 -9.78
CA ALA A 131 1.60 7.22 -10.83
C ALA A 131 2.81 8.16 -10.58
N ARG A 132 2.79 8.94 -9.49
CA ARG A 132 3.82 9.96 -9.16
C ARG A 132 4.80 9.54 -8.08
N GLY A 133 4.90 8.25 -7.79
CA GLY A 133 5.94 7.70 -6.92
C GLY A 133 7.33 7.82 -7.55
N GLU A 134 8.39 7.89 -6.75
CA GLU A 134 9.77 7.67 -7.23
C GLU A 134 9.95 6.25 -7.75
N ARG A 135 9.15 5.32 -7.22
CA ARG A 135 8.84 4.02 -7.80
C ARG A 135 7.35 3.78 -7.66
N THR A 136 6.74 3.28 -8.72
CA THR A 136 5.33 2.89 -8.75
C THR A 136 5.23 1.40 -9.03
N ILE A 137 4.68 0.66 -8.09
CA ILE A 137 4.44 -0.77 -8.23
C ILE A 137 3.10 -0.95 -8.95
N CYS A 138 3.11 -1.69 -10.06
CA CYS A 138 1.93 -2.13 -10.79
C CYS A 138 1.70 -3.61 -10.49
N VAL A 139 0.49 -3.99 -10.10
CA VAL A 139 0.19 -5.39 -9.72
C VAL A 139 0.05 -6.35 -10.91
N SER A 140 0.12 -5.84 -12.15
CA SER A 140 0.13 -6.61 -13.39
C SER A 140 0.61 -5.75 -14.57
N GLU A 141 0.94 -6.38 -15.70
CA GLU A 141 1.26 -5.67 -16.95
C GLU A 141 0.08 -4.82 -17.42
N THR A 142 -1.14 -5.33 -17.33
CA THR A 142 -2.36 -4.58 -17.64
C THR A 142 -2.45 -3.27 -16.86
N VAL A 143 -2.09 -3.29 -15.56
CA VAL A 143 -2.07 -2.09 -14.73
C VAL A 143 -0.93 -1.15 -15.16
N ARG A 144 0.23 -1.69 -15.55
CA ARG A 144 1.34 -0.88 -16.07
C ARG A 144 0.95 -0.17 -17.37
N GLU A 145 0.38 -0.88 -18.34
CA GLU A 145 -0.12 -0.32 -19.60
C GLU A 145 -1.21 0.73 -19.35
N TYR A 146 -2.13 0.46 -18.43
CA TYR A 146 -3.15 1.42 -18.02
C TYR A 146 -2.52 2.71 -17.49
N VAL A 147 -1.50 2.64 -16.62
CA VAL A 147 -0.80 3.81 -16.09
C VAL A 147 -0.15 4.61 -17.21
N LEU A 148 0.58 3.97 -18.13
CA LEU A 148 1.24 4.65 -19.25
C LEU A 148 0.24 5.31 -20.21
N ARG A 149 -0.90 4.68 -20.44
CA ARG A 149 -1.96 5.20 -21.32
C ARG A 149 -2.64 6.44 -20.74
N HIS A 150 -2.96 6.43 -19.44
CA HIS A 150 -3.77 7.48 -18.82
C HIS A 150 -2.96 8.56 -18.10
N TYR A 151 -1.69 8.30 -17.86
CA TYR A 151 -0.74 9.22 -17.20
C TYR A 151 0.57 9.27 -18.00
N PRO A 152 0.54 9.85 -19.23
CA PRO A 152 1.69 9.81 -20.15
C PRO A 152 2.92 10.55 -19.63
N GLU A 153 2.77 11.42 -18.62
CA GLU A 153 3.88 12.08 -17.94
C GLU A 153 4.69 11.13 -17.02
N THR A 154 4.21 9.90 -16.84
CA THR A 154 4.90 8.93 -15.98
C THR A 154 6.09 8.34 -16.70
N ASP A 155 7.28 8.50 -16.11
CA ASP A 155 8.49 7.84 -16.58
C ASP A 155 8.35 6.31 -16.49
N PRO A 156 8.40 5.57 -17.60
CA PRO A 156 8.29 4.11 -17.63
C PRO A 156 9.33 3.40 -16.74
N GLU A 157 10.52 3.99 -16.55
CA GLU A 157 11.59 3.45 -15.72
C GLU A 157 11.28 3.49 -14.22
N ARG A 158 10.26 4.25 -13.82
CA ARG A 158 9.76 4.27 -12.43
C ARG A 158 8.75 3.17 -12.15
N LEU A 159 8.19 2.57 -13.19
CA LEU A 159 7.20 1.51 -13.05
C LEU A 159 7.88 0.15 -12.83
N ARG A 160 7.38 -0.61 -11.87
CA ARG A 160 7.80 -1.99 -11.63
C ARG A 160 6.56 -2.88 -11.54
N VAL A 161 6.51 -3.93 -12.32
CA VAL A 161 5.44 -4.92 -12.22
C VAL A 161 5.84 -5.94 -11.16
N ILE A 162 5.04 -5.99 -10.11
CA ILE A 162 5.19 -6.95 -9.01
C ILE A 162 3.81 -7.56 -8.77
N PRO A 163 3.54 -8.75 -9.32
CA PRO A 163 2.29 -9.46 -9.10
C PRO A 163 2.10 -9.78 -7.61
N ARG A 164 0.84 -9.85 -7.20
CA ARG A 164 0.53 -10.33 -5.86
C ARG A 164 0.76 -11.83 -5.78
N GLY A 165 1.45 -12.24 -4.73
CA GLY A 165 1.55 -13.63 -4.35
C GLY A 165 0.34 -14.10 -3.56
N ILE A 166 0.30 -15.40 -3.32
CA ILE A 166 -0.58 -16.05 -2.35
C ILE A 166 0.31 -16.90 -1.42
N ASP A 167 -0.12 -17.04 -0.19
CA ASP A 167 0.51 -17.99 0.72
C ASP A 167 0.08 -19.42 0.31
N PRO A 168 1.00 -20.27 -0.16
CA PRO A 168 0.66 -21.63 -0.59
C PRO A 168 0.20 -22.53 0.57
N ASN A 169 0.54 -22.18 1.82
CA ASN A 169 0.07 -22.92 2.99
C ASN A 169 -1.39 -22.55 3.33
N ALA A 170 -1.75 -21.27 3.17
CA ALA A 170 -3.13 -20.82 3.37
C ALA A 170 -4.03 -21.18 2.18
N PHE A 171 -3.46 -21.29 0.98
CA PHE A 171 -4.16 -21.62 -0.28
C PHE A 171 -3.41 -22.73 -1.02
N PRO A 172 -3.41 -23.95 -0.48
CA PRO A 172 -2.72 -25.07 -1.13
C PRO A 172 -3.34 -25.36 -2.49
N ARG A 173 -2.50 -25.63 -3.48
CA ARG A 173 -2.96 -26.06 -4.79
C ARG A 173 -3.57 -27.45 -4.67
N ALA A 174 -4.87 -27.58 -4.85
CA ALA A 174 -5.53 -28.89 -4.91
C ALA A 174 -5.05 -29.66 -6.15
N ALA A 175 -4.73 -30.94 -5.97
CA ALA A 175 -4.33 -31.83 -7.08
C ALA A 175 -5.46 -32.01 -8.11
N SER A 176 -6.71 -31.90 -7.65
CA SER A 176 -7.90 -31.89 -8.51
C SER A 176 -8.95 -30.94 -7.92
N PRO A 177 -9.82 -30.34 -8.76
CA PRO A 177 -10.94 -29.55 -8.25
C PRO A 177 -11.85 -30.40 -7.37
N ASP A 178 -12.26 -29.87 -6.22
CA ASP A 178 -13.30 -30.50 -5.41
C ASP A 178 -14.59 -30.57 -6.25
N ARG A 179 -15.04 -31.80 -6.52
CA ARG A 179 -16.23 -32.06 -7.34
C ARG A 179 -17.49 -31.45 -6.72
N ALA A 180 -17.61 -31.47 -5.40
CA ALA A 180 -18.75 -30.90 -4.70
C ALA A 180 -18.75 -29.37 -4.79
N ALA A 181 -17.61 -28.72 -4.61
CA ALA A 181 -17.46 -27.28 -4.79
C ALA A 181 -17.74 -26.85 -6.24
N ARG A 182 -17.24 -27.63 -7.23
CA ARG A 182 -17.53 -27.38 -8.64
C ARG A 182 -19.02 -27.52 -8.96
N ALA A 183 -19.67 -28.59 -8.47
CA ALA A 183 -21.09 -28.80 -8.66
C ALA A 183 -21.93 -27.69 -8.04
N HIS A 184 -21.54 -27.19 -6.85
CA HIS A 184 -22.20 -26.08 -6.19
C HIS A 184 -22.10 -24.77 -7.01
N VAL A 185 -20.94 -24.47 -7.57
CA VAL A 185 -20.76 -23.28 -8.42
C VAL A 185 -21.57 -23.42 -9.70
N VAL A 186 -21.49 -24.56 -10.40
CA VAL A 186 -22.24 -24.80 -11.66
C VAL A 186 -23.76 -24.76 -11.45
N ALA A 187 -24.25 -25.20 -10.28
CA ALA A 187 -25.69 -25.15 -9.96
C ALA A 187 -26.18 -23.73 -9.62
N ARG A 188 -25.27 -22.78 -9.33
CA ARG A 188 -25.64 -21.43 -8.88
C ARG A 188 -25.45 -20.35 -9.96
N TYR A 189 -24.69 -20.64 -11.00
CA TYR A 189 -24.35 -19.74 -12.10
C TYR A 189 -24.49 -20.43 -13.45
#